data_65a4ddc0c008e0845cfccfcfb8648e16
#
_entry.id   65a4ddc0c008e0845cfccfcfb8648e16
#
_cell.length_a   1.000
_cell.length_b   1.000
_cell.length_c   1.000
_cell.angle_alpha   90.00
_cell.angle_beta   90.00
_cell.angle_gamma   90.00
#
_symmetry.space_group_name_H-M   'P 1'
#
loop_
_entity.id
_entity.type
_entity.pdbx_description
1 polymer ?
#
loop_
_entity_poly.entity_id
_entity_poly.type
_entity_poly.pdbx_seq_one_letter_code
_entity_poly.pdbx_strand_id
1 'polypeptide(L)'
;MASQLPEHASGFRARMANLGSSTRKAVPMLSVRDIAATLDWYTSIGFEELGRYEDDGVVNWGMLSFGKAEIMVKLGEARGAHDLSLWLYTDKVDDLYRLLGPRQLKATALAPAAEPDALPIVFVEDLYDPFYGGRQFSIRDLNGYTLVFLQPAR
;
A
#
# COMPACT_ATOMS: atom_id res chain seq x y z
N MET A 1 -32.14 17.19 -12.68
CA MET A 1 -33.14 16.11 -12.77
C MET A 1 -32.42 14.78 -12.84
N ALA A 2 -32.79 13.87 -11.96
CA ALA A 2 -32.27 12.51 -12.02
C ALA A 2 -32.79 11.84 -13.29
N SER A 3 -31.92 11.32 -14.16
CA SER A 3 -32.35 10.51 -15.29
C SER A 3 -32.97 9.23 -14.77
N GLN A 4 -34.21 8.96 -15.19
CA GLN A 4 -34.86 7.71 -14.83
C GLN A 4 -34.24 6.59 -15.67
N LEU A 5 -33.56 5.65 -14.98
CA LEU A 5 -33.07 4.44 -15.63
C LEU A 5 -34.24 3.52 -15.96
N PRO A 6 -34.16 2.74 -17.04
CA PRO A 6 -35.15 1.71 -17.31
C PRO A 6 -35.34 0.81 -16.07
N GLU A 7 -36.56 0.38 -15.82
CA GLU A 7 -36.93 -0.41 -14.63
C GLU A 7 -36.04 -1.65 -14.48
N HIS A 8 -35.71 -2.35 -15.58
CA HIS A 8 -34.84 -3.52 -15.54
C HIS A 8 -33.40 -3.16 -15.15
N ALA A 9 -32.87 -1.97 -15.56
CA ALA A 9 -31.55 -1.49 -15.16
C ALA A 9 -31.52 -1.13 -13.68
N SER A 10 -32.62 -0.52 -13.14
CA SER A 10 -32.77 -0.25 -11.72
C SER A 10 -32.78 -1.54 -10.91
N GLY A 11 -33.50 -2.56 -11.38
CA GLY A 11 -33.55 -3.88 -10.76
C GLY A 11 -32.18 -4.56 -10.73
N PHE A 12 -31.43 -4.46 -11.83
CA PHE A 12 -30.06 -5.00 -11.90
C PHE A 12 -29.14 -4.31 -10.89
N ARG A 13 -29.17 -2.97 -10.84
CA ARG A 13 -28.35 -2.20 -9.89
C ARG A 13 -28.65 -2.56 -8.44
N ALA A 14 -29.92 -2.67 -8.10
CA ALA A 14 -30.36 -3.02 -6.74
C ALA A 14 -29.88 -4.43 -6.37
N ARG A 15 -30.00 -5.38 -7.28
CA ARG A 15 -29.52 -6.75 -7.06
C ARG A 15 -28.01 -6.79 -6.88
N MET A 16 -27.26 -6.07 -7.74
CA MET A 16 -25.81 -6.01 -7.64
C MET A 16 -25.37 -5.37 -6.33
N ALA A 17 -26.01 -4.27 -5.92
CA ALA A 17 -25.71 -3.60 -4.67
C ALA A 17 -25.95 -4.52 -3.46
N ASN A 18 -27.05 -5.28 -3.50
CA ASN A 18 -27.37 -6.22 -2.44
C ASN A 18 -26.33 -7.36 -2.39
N LEU A 19 -25.97 -7.94 -3.54
CA LEU A 19 -24.93 -8.96 -3.62
C LEU A 19 -23.55 -8.41 -3.23
N GLY A 20 -23.30 -7.14 -3.53
CA GLY A 20 -22.07 -6.46 -3.17
C GLY A 20 -21.80 -6.45 -1.68
N SER A 21 -22.85 -6.49 -0.86
CA SER A 21 -22.70 -6.57 0.59
C SER A 21 -21.98 -7.84 1.07
N SER A 22 -21.90 -8.88 0.21
CA SER A 22 -21.16 -10.10 0.50
C SER A 22 -19.66 -9.99 0.23
N THR A 23 -19.23 -8.94 -0.47
CA THR A 23 -17.81 -8.71 -0.76
C THR A 23 -17.11 -8.22 0.50
N ARG A 24 -16.06 -8.91 0.90
CA ARG A 24 -15.38 -8.65 2.19
C ARG A 24 -14.16 -7.76 2.06
N LYS A 25 -13.49 -7.81 0.92
CA LYS A 25 -12.27 -7.02 0.70
C LYS A 25 -11.96 -6.95 -0.79
N ALA A 26 -11.13 -6.00 -1.14
CA ALA A 26 -10.46 -5.95 -2.43
C ALA A 26 -8.97 -6.09 -2.18
N VAL A 27 -8.29 -6.88 -3.01
CA VAL A 27 -6.85 -7.11 -2.89
C VAL A 27 -6.20 -6.62 -4.19
N PRO A 28 -5.45 -5.53 -4.16
CA PRO A 28 -4.74 -5.07 -5.35
C PRO A 28 -3.62 -6.03 -5.70
N MET A 29 -3.35 -6.19 -6.99
CA MET A 29 -2.23 -6.98 -7.49
C MET A 29 -1.29 -6.05 -8.25
N LEU A 30 -0.05 -5.95 -7.76
CA LEU A 30 0.98 -5.08 -8.32
C LEU A 30 1.90 -5.89 -9.23
N SER A 31 2.25 -5.31 -10.38
CA SER A 31 3.27 -5.89 -11.26
C SER A 31 4.65 -5.46 -10.79
N VAL A 32 5.55 -6.41 -10.59
CA VAL A 32 6.91 -6.17 -10.11
C VAL A 32 7.90 -6.99 -10.92
N ARG A 33 9.15 -6.52 -11.01
CA ARG A 33 10.17 -7.20 -11.79
C ARG A 33 10.77 -8.39 -11.06
N ASP A 34 10.92 -8.30 -9.75
CA ASP A 34 11.51 -9.33 -8.91
C ASP A 34 10.62 -9.52 -7.69
N ILE A 35 9.88 -10.62 -7.66
CA ILE A 35 8.93 -10.89 -6.59
C ILE A 35 9.67 -11.21 -5.28
N ALA A 36 10.71 -12.04 -5.33
CA ALA A 36 11.46 -12.39 -4.11
C ALA A 36 12.03 -11.14 -3.45
N ALA A 37 12.66 -10.24 -4.21
CA ALA A 37 13.20 -8.99 -3.70
C ALA A 37 12.09 -8.08 -3.15
N THR A 38 10.93 -8.06 -3.80
CA THR A 38 9.78 -7.29 -3.35
C THR A 38 9.24 -7.82 -2.02
N LEU A 39 9.07 -9.13 -1.90
CA LEU A 39 8.63 -9.74 -0.65
C LEU A 39 9.62 -9.47 0.48
N ASP A 40 10.92 -9.57 0.21
CA ASP A 40 11.96 -9.27 1.20
C ASP A 40 11.91 -7.81 1.65
N TRP A 41 11.71 -6.89 0.72
CA TRP A 41 11.62 -5.46 1.07
C TRP A 41 10.42 -5.19 1.99
N TYR A 42 9.25 -5.70 1.61
CA TYR A 42 8.03 -5.49 2.41
C TYR A 42 8.13 -6.15 3.78
N THR A 43 8.69 -7.36 3.86
CA THR A 43 8.87 -8.03 5.16
C THR A 43 9.88 -7.30 6.03
N SER A 44 10.86 -6.63 5.43
CA SER A 44 11.86 -5.84 6.16
C SER A 44 11.24 -4.63 6.89
N ILE A 45 10.09 -4.15 6.43
CA ILE A 45 9.36 -3.05 7.10
C ILE A 45 8.12 -3.52 7.86
N GLY A 46 8.01 -4.83 8.10
CA GLY A 46 6.98 -5.37 9.00
C GLY A 46 5.77 -5.99 8.32
N PHE A 47 5.72 -6.06 7.00
CA PHE A 47 4.67 -6.82 6.32
C PHE A 47 4.91 -8.31 6.57
N GLU A 48 3.83 -9.07 6.59
CA GLU A 48 3.86 -10.52 6.70
C GLU A 48 3.67 -11.16 5.32
N GLU A 49 4.54 -12.09 4.96
CA GLU A 49 4.36 -12.88 3.74
C GLU A 49 3.31 -13.95 4.01
N LEU A 50 2.20 -13.89 3.28
CA LEU A 50 1.12 -14.88 3.42
C LEU A 50 1.32 -16.08 2.52
N GLY A 51 2.06 -15.94 1.43
CA GLY A 51 2.35 -17.01 0.51
C GLY A 51 3.15 -16.55 -0.69
N ARG A 52 3.71 -17.54 -1.39
CA ARG A 52 4.37 -17.33 -2.68
C ARG A 52 4.19 -18.58 -3.53
N TYR A 53 4.27 -18.42 -4.83
CA TYR A 53 4.26 -19.53 -5.77
C TYR A 53 5.53 -19.50 -6.59
N GLU A 54 6.19 -20.63 -6.64
CA GLU A 54 7.45 -20.81 -7.37
C GLU A 54 7.26 -21.87 -8.43
N ASP A 55 7.71 -21.58 -9.65
CA ASP A 55 7.66 -22.47 -10.79
C ASP A 55 9.02 -22.47 -11.48
N ASP A 56 9.61 -23.67 -11.67
CA ASP A 56 10.95 -23.83 -12.24
C ASP A 56 12.01 -22.95 -11.57
N GLY A 57 11.96 -22.81 -10.25
CA GLY A 57 12.90 -22.01 -9.49
C GLY A 57 12.65 -20.50 -9.53
N VAL A 58 11.57 -20.06 -10.19
CA VAL A 58 11.22 -18.65 -10.29
C VAL A 58 9.96 -18.37 -9.47
N VAL A 59 10.06 -17.42 -8.56
CA VAL A 59 8.88 -16.93 -7.81
C VAL A 59 8.07 -16.05 -8.75
N ASN A 60 6.82 -16.44 -9.04
CA ASN A 60 5.98 -15.76 -10.00
C ASN A 60 4.72 -15.12 -9.40
N TRP A 61 4.50 -15.31 -8.11
CA TRP A 61 3.40 -14.71 -7.37
C TRP A 61 3.75 -14.64 -5.89
N GLY A 62 3.21 -13.63 -5.22
CA GLY A 62 3.31 -13.52 -3.77
C GLY A 62 2.15 -12.74 -3.19
N MET A 63 1.95 -12.90 -1.88
CA MET A 63 0.92 -12.19 -1.14
C MET A 63 1.46 -11.73 0.21
N LEU A 64 1.09 -10.51 0.57
CA LEU A 64 1.57 -9.83 1.77
C LEU A 64 0.40 -9.23 2.52
N SER A 65 0.54 -9.12 3.83
CA SER A 65 -0.41 -8.38 4.66
C SER A 65 0.30 -7.40 5.59
N PHE A 66 -0.40 -6.34 5.95
CA PHE A 66 0.00 -5.41 7.00
C PHE A 66 -1.25 -5.11 7.84
N GLY A 67 -1.39 -5.80 8.95
CA GLY A 67 -2.66 -5.83 9.64
C GLY A 67 -3.75 -6.41 8.75
N LYS A 68 -4.82 -5.66 8.51
CA LYS A 68 -5.92 -6.07 7.62
C LYS A 68 -5.70 -5.71 6.16
N ALA A 69 -4.67 -4.91 5.86
CA ALA A 69 -4.34 -4.60 4.48
C ALA A 69 -3.66 -5.79 3.82
N GLU A 70 -4.04 -6.09 2.59
CA GLU A 70 -3.45 -7.18 1.82
C GLU A 70 -3.11 -6.71 0.41
N ILE A 71 -1.98 -7.17 -0.12
CA ILE A 71 -1.57 -6.93 -1.50
C ILE A 71 -1.02 -8.22 -2.10
N MET A 72 -1.20 -8.38 -3.40
CA MET A 72 -0.57 -9.44 -4.19
C MET A 72 0.45 -8.83 -5.14
N VAL A 73 1.45 -9.61 -5.49
CA VAL A 73 2.46 -9.22 -6.48
C VAL A 73 2.58 -10.31 -7.54
N LYS A 74 2.77 -9.89 -8.78
CA LYS A 74 3.00 -10.77 -9.92
C LYS A 74 4.17 -10.26 -10.74
N LEU A 75 4.78 -11.14 -11.54
CA LEU A 75 5.83 -10.73 -12.46
C LEU A 75 5.26 -9.84 -13.55
N GLY A 76 5.96 -8.75 -13.85
CA GLY A 76 5.63 -7.83 -14.91
C GLY A 76 6.43 -6.54 -14.78
N GLU A 77 6.27 -5.67 -15.77
CA GLU A 77 6.85 -4.34 -15.72
C GLU A 77 6.02 -3.47 -14.76
N ALA A 78 6.71 -2.76 -13.87
CA ALA A 78 6.07 -1.84 -12.93
C ALA A 78 5.72 -0.51 -13.61
N ARG A 79 5.04 -0.57 -14.77
CA ARG A 79 4.63 0.61 -15.54
C ARG A 79 3.58 1.39 -14.76
N GLY A 80 3.75 2.69 -14.70
CA GLY A 80 2.82 3.55 -13.97
C GLY A 80 2.91 3.44 -12.46
N ALA A 81 3.95 2.79 -11.92
CA ALA A 81 4.13 2.63 -10.48
C ALA A 81 4.13 3.98 -9.76
N HIS A 82 4.69 5.03 -10.37
CA HIS A 82 4.71 6.37 -9.78
C HIS A 82 3.31 6.99 -9.65
N ASP A 83 2.34 6.52 -10.44
CA ASP A 83 0.97 7.03 -10.43
C ASP A 83 0.06 6.21 -9.51
N LEU A 84 0.55 5.10 -8.97
CA LEU A 84 -0.22 4.24 -8.08
C LEU A 84 0.23 4.44 -6.64
N SER A 85 -0.73 4.74 -5.78
CA SER A 85 -0.51 4.81 -4.35
C SER A 85 -1.46 3.87 -3.60
N LEU A 86 -0.93 3.26 -2.56
CA LEU A 86 -1.70 2.46 -1.61
C LEU A 86 -1.86 3.29 -0.35
N TRP A 87 -3.08 3.51 0.07
CA TRP A 87 -3.40 4.29 1.27
C TRP A 87 -3.69 3.35 2.42
N LEU A 88 -2.78 3.34 3.39
CA LEU A 88 -2.85 2.48 4.56
C LEU A 88 -3.38 3.34 5.72
N TYR A 89 -4.62 3.10 6.08
CA TYR A 89 -5.28 3.83 7.18
C TYR A 89 -4.87 3.19 8.50
N THR A 90 -4.40 3.99 9.43
CA THR A 90 -3.85 3.54 10.70
C THR A 90 -4.23 4.52 11.81
N ASP A 91 -4.24 4.04 13.04
CA ASP A 91 -4.35 4.91 14.23
C ASP A 91 -3.00 5.09 14.94
N LYS A 92 -1.90 4.69 14.27
CA LYS A 92 -0.55 4.66 14.84
C LYS A 92 0.49 5.33 13.93
N VAL A 93 0.10 6.40 13.21
CA VAL A 93 0.99 7.04 12.24
C VAL A 93 2.29 7.54 12.87
N ASP A 94 2.22 8.10 14.08
CA ASP A 94 3.41 8.60 14.78
C ASP A 94 4.37 7.48 15.15
N ASP A 95 3.85 6.34 15.59
CA ASP A 95 4.67 5.18 15.92
C ASP A 95 5.33 4.59 14.68
N LEU A 96 4.57 4.49 13.56
CA LEU A 96 5.11 4.04 12.28
C LEU A 96 6.21 4.98 11.79
N TYR A 97 5.98 6.28 11.87
CA TYR A 97 6.98 7.26 11.47
C TYR A 97 8.25 7.18 12.34
N ARG A 98 8.08 6.95 13.62
CA ARG A 98 9.21 6.82 14.56
C ARG A 98 10.13 5.64 14.20
N LEU A 99 9.55 4.55 13.68
CA LEU A 99 10.33 3.38 13.26
C LEU A 99 10.90 3.52 11.85
N LEU A 100 10.15 4.12 10.91
CA LEU A 100 10.58 4.23 9.52
C LEU A 100 11.45 5.46 9.26
N GLY A 101 11.22 6.54 10.01
CA GLY A 101 11.95 7.80 9.83
C GLY A 101 13.48 7.66 9.84
N PRO A 102 14.07 6.91 10.81
CA PRO A 102 15.53 6.73 10.84
C PRO A 102 16.10 5.97 9.64
N ARG A 103 15.25 5.35 8.81
CA ARG A 103 15.68 4.62 7.62
C ARG A 103 15.62 5.45 6.35
N GLN A 104 15.21 6.71 6.43
CA GLN A 104 15.13 7.56 5.25
C GLN A 104 16.52 7.88 4.69
N LEU A 105 16.60 8.07 3.37
CA LEU A 105 17.86 8.38 2.69
C LEU A 105 18.46 9.71 3.13
N LYS A 106 17.62 10.68 3.47
CA LYS A 106 18.05 12.00 3.94
C LYS A 106 17.35 12.29 5.26
N ALA A 107 18.12 12.79 6.23
CA ALA A 107 17.56 13.27 7.47
C ALA A 107 16.60 14.45 7.22
N THR A 108 15.56 14.51 8.00
CA THR A 108 14.61 15.64 8.00
C THR A 108 14.62 16.30 9.38
N ALA A 109 13.89 17.40 9.50
CA ALA A 109 13.75 18.07 10.80
C ALA A 109 13.00 17.20 11.83
N LEU A 110 12.14 16.29 11.36
CA LEU A 110 11.31 15.44 12.22
C LEU A 110 11.95 14.08 12.52
N ALA A 111 12.84 13.62 11.65
CA ALA A 111 13.51 12.33 11.84
C ALA A 111 15.01 12.48 11.64
N PRO A 112 15.84 11.84 12.49
CA PRO A 112 17.28 11.86 12.34
C PRO A 112 17.75 11.10 11.11
N ALA A 113 19.04 11.20 10.79
CA ALA A 113 19.66 10.39 9.76
C ALA A 113 19.49 8.90 10.05
N ALA A 114 19.41 8.10 8.98
CA ALA A 114 19.30 6.64 9.10
C ALA A 114 20.48 6.05 9.88
N GLU A 115 20.21 4.97 10.60
CA GLU A 115 21.26 4.18 11.22
C GLU A 115 22.14 3.53 10.13
N PRO A 116 23.45 3.33 10.41
CA PRO A 116 24.38 2.84 9.39
C PRO A 116 23.98 1.54 8.70
N ASP A 117 23.33 0.63 9.41
CA ASP A 117 22.94 -0.68 8.89
C ASP A 117 21.49 -0.76 8.43
N ALA A 118 20.74 0.36 8.48
CA ALA A 118 19.36 0.39 8.05
C ALA A 118 19.26 0.41 6.52
N LEU A 119 18.34 -0.39 5.97
CA LEU A 119 18.03 -0.31 4.54
C LEU A 119 17.42 1.06 4.25
N PRO A 120 17.96 1.82 3.26
CA PRO A 120 17.45 3.15 2.98
C PRO A 120 16.05 3.09 2.38
N ILE A 121 15.19 3.99 2.86
CA ILE A 121 13.81 4.14 2.38
C ILE A 121 13.67 5.51 1.75
N VAL A 122 13.07 5.54 0.55
CA VAL A 122 12.76 6.79 -0.14
C VAL A 122 11.47 7.35 0.43
N PHE A 123 11.54 8.52 1.08
CA PHE A 123 10.36 9.25 1.54
C PHE A 123 9.86 10.15 0.41
N VAL A 124 8.55 10.10 0.14
CA VAL A 124 7.88 11.00 -0.79
C VAL A 124 7.41 12.24 -0.04
N GLU A 125 6.80 12.02 1.12
CA GLU A 125 6.33 13.08 2.01
C GLU A 125 6.79 12.79 3.43
N ASP A 126 7.36 13.80 4.08
CA ASP A 126 7.64 13.72 5.52
C ASP A 126 6.32 13.83 6.30
N LEU A 127 6.37 13.51 7.60
CA LEU A 127 5.16 13.56 8.44
C LEU A 127 4.58 14.97 8.47
N TYR A 128 3.30 15.11 8.18
CA TYR A 128 2.61 16.39 8.15
C TYR A 128 1.11 16.23 8.37
N ASP A 129 0.45 17.35 8.62
CA ASP A 129 -1.00 17.42 8.78
C ASP A 129 -1.61 17.95 7.48
N PRO A 130 -2.23 17.09 6.63
CA PRO A 130 -2.78 17.51 5.37
C PRO A 130 -4.03 18.38 5.54
N PHE A 131 -4.35 19.14 4.49
CA PHE A 131 -5.50 20.08 4.54
C PHE A 131 -6.84 19.40 4.79
N TYR A 132 -6.96 18.13 4.44
CA TYR A 132 -8.19 17.34 4.63
C TYR A 132 -8.30 16.72 6.03
N GLY A 133 -7.39 17.04 6.92
CA GLY A 133 -7.38 16.55 8.30
C GLY A 133 -6.59 15.26 8.46
N GLY A 134 -6.30 14.95 9.73
CA GLY A 134 -5.47 13.79 10.05
C GLY A 134 -3.98 14.09 9.99
N ARG A 135 -3.20 13.02 9.86
CA ARG A 135 -1.75 13.10 9.83
C ARG A 135 -1.19 11.99 8.95
N GLN A 136 -0.21 12.28 8.12
CA GLN A 136 0.31 11.30 7.17
C GLN A 136 1.78 11.50 6.83
N PHE A 137 2.39 10.44 6.32
CA PHE A 137 3.65 10.46 5.59
C PHE A 137 3.58 9.40 4.49
N SER A 138 4.50 9.46 3.53
CA SER A 138 4.51 8.50 2.44
C SER A 138 5.91 8.10 2.03
N ILE A 139 6.04 6.86 1.60
CA ILE A 139 7.31 6.26 1.16
C ILE A 139 7.11 5.59 -0.19
N ARG A 140 8.22 5.35 -0.89
CA ARG A 140 8.23 4.52 -2.09
C ARG A 140 8.77 3.15 -1.78
N ASP A 141 8.17 2.12 -2.39
CA ASP A 141 8.75 0.80 -2.37
C ASP A 141 9.88 0.70 -3.43
N LEU A 142 10.53 -0.47 -3.51
CA LEU A 142 11.65 -0.67 -4.44
C LEU A 142 11.22 -0.64 -5.91
N ASN A 143 9.92 -0.76 -6.20
CA ASN A 143 9.39 -0.73 -7.56
C ASN A 143 8.88 0.65 -7.97
N GLY A 144 8.81 1.61 -7.04
CA GLY A 144 8.30 2.94 -7.28
C GLY A 144 6.84 3.15 -6.90
N TYR A 145 6.17 2.15 -6.33
CA TYR A 145 4.82 2.32 -5.78
C TYR A 145 4.89 3.14 -4.51
N THR A 146 3.90 4.00 -4.31
CA THR A 146 3.83 4.88 -3.13
C THR A 146 2.92 4.25 -2.07
N LEU A 147 3.43 4.20 -0.84
CA LEU A 147 2.67 3.81 0.34
C LEU A 147 2.41 5.05 1.17
N VAL A 148 1.15 5.39 1.37
CA VAL A 148 0.74 6.51 2.23
C VAL A 148 0.19 5.94 3.52
N PHE A 149 0.80 6.32 4.64
CA PHE A 149 0.31 5.97 5.96
C PHE A 149 -0.47 7.17 6.49
N LEU A 150 -1.77 7.01 6.65
CA LEU A 150 -2.66 8.09 7.07
C LEU A 150 -3.42 7.71 8.34
N GLN A 151 -3.30 8.56 9.33
CA GLN A 151 -4.21 8.55 10.48
C GLN A 151 -5.28 9.60 10.22
N PRO A 152 -6.53 9.19 9.98
CA PRO A 152 -7.59 10.15 9.69
C PRO A 152 -7.89 11.05 10.88
N ALA A 153 -8.46 12.22 10.63
CA ALA A 153 -9.00 13.07 11.67
C ALA A 153 -10.14 12.34 12.40
N ARG A 154 -10.25 12.56 13.70
CA ARG A 154 -11.31 12.00 14.53
C ARG A 154 -12.59 12.83 14.42
#